data_b4fb0252580edddeac8f352f2ff4a873
#
_entry.id   b4fb0252580edddeac8f352f2ff4a873
#
_cell.length_a   1.000
_cell.length_b   1.000
_cell.length_c   1.000
_cell.angle_alpha   90.00
_cell.angle_beta   90.00
_cell.angle_gamma   90.00
#
_symmetry.space_group_name_H-M   'P 1'
#
loop_
_entity.id
_entity.type
_entity.pdbx_description
1 polymer ?
#
loop_
_entity_poly.entity_id
_entity_poly.type
_entity_poly.pdbx_seq_one_letter_code
_entity_poly.pdbx_strand_id
1 'polypeptide(L)'
;GWGQFDSVRITKEMKEIDPTRIIDSVSGWNDQGKNSSDLKSRHIYFKPITKPFRDKRCYVLSEFGGYSLPTENHMYSPDKIFGYRVYRKPETLAKGFKNLYEKSIMPLIDRGLSATIYTQVSDVEEEINGLITYDRKVVKFPIDMVKKLNEQLKIKD
;
A
#
# COMPACT_ATOMS: atom_id res chain seq x y z
N GLY A 1 -3.01 -10.55 -6.98
CA GLY A 1 -2.50 -10.49 -8.32
C GLY A 1 -1.98 -11.77 -8.93
N TRP A 2 -1.69 -12.82 -8.14
CA TRP A 2 -1.10 -14.07 -8.66
C TRP A 2 -2.12 -15.01 -9.31
N GLY A 3 -3.27 -15.20 -8.69
CA GLY A 3 -4.28 -16.14 -9.15
C GLY A 3 -5.52 -15.39 -9.63
N GLN A 4 -5.52 -14.98 -10.89
CA GLN A 4 -6.67 -14.31 -11.48
C GLN A 4 -7.57 -15.33 -12.15
N PHE A 5 -8.80 -15.46 -11.64
CA PHE A 5 -9.80 -16.39 -12.15
C PHE A 5 -10.98 -15.59 -12.71
N ASP A 6 -11.11 -15.58 -14.03
CA ASP A 6 -12.27 -15.03 -14.73
C ASP A 6 -12.65 -13.60 -14.28
N SER A 7 -11.63 -12.76 -14.11
CA SER A 7 -11.75 -11.42 -13.52
C SER A 7 -12.80 -10.54 -14.20
N VAL A 8 -12.92 -10.65 -15.52
CA VAL A 8 -13.90 -9.86 -16.30
C VAL A 8 -15.32 -10.22 -15.96
N ARG A 9 -15.65 -11.52 -15.92
CA ARG A 9 -17.00 -12.01 -15.61
C ARG A 9 -17.38 -11.67 -14.16
N ILE A 10 -16.48 -11.99 -13.22
CA ILE A 10 -16.72 -11.69 -11.79
C ILE A 10 -16.93 -10.20 -11.55
N THR A 11 -16.13 -9.33 -12.18
CA THR A 11 -16.31 -7.88 -12.07
C THR A 11 -17.65 -7.42 -12.58
N LYS A 12 -18.10 -8.00 -13.71
CA LYS A 12 -19.43 -7.70 -14.28
C LYS A 12 -20.55 -8.10 -13.32
N GLU A 13 -20.51 -9.31 -12.78
CA GLU A 13 -21.47 -9.78 -11.78
C GLU A 13 -21.48 -8.90 -10.53
N MET A 14 -20.32 -8.50 -10.02
CA MET A 14 -20.25 -7.59 -8.88
C MET A 14 -20.88 -6.23 -9.17
N LYS A 15 -20.70 -5.68 -10.38
CA LYS A 15 -21.34 -4.42 -10.80
C LYS A 15 -22.85 -4.55 -10.94
N GLU A 16 -23.35 -5.71 -11.33
CA GLU A 16 -24.78 -6.01 -11.39
C GLU A 16 -25.40 -6.09 -9.97
N ILE A 17 -24.65 -6.67 -9.02
CA ILE A 17 -25.10 -6.80 -7.61
C ILE A 17 -25.05 -5.43 -6.90
N ASP A 18 -23.95 -4.68 -7.05
CA ASP A 18 -23.79 -3.36 -6.45
C ASP A 18 -23.13 -2.37 -7.43
N PRO A 19 -23.93 -1.63 -8.20
CA PRO A 19 -23.42 -0.66 -9.16
C PRO A 19 -22.83 0.61 -8.53
N THR A 20 -22.94 0.77 -7.20
CA THR A 20 -22.46 1.96 -6.48
C THR A 20 -20.99 1.91 -6.12
N ARG A 21 -20.35 0.75 -6.21
CA ARG A 21 -18.96 0.56 -5.81
C ARG A 21 -17.97 0.71 -6.96
N ILE A 22 -16.82 1.30 -6.62
CA ILE A 22 -15.64 1.27 -7.48
C ILE A 22 -15.00 -0.11 -7.32
N ILE A 23 -14.70 -0.77 -8.45
CA ILE A 23 -14.16 -2.12 -8.45
C ILE A 23 -12.72 -2.13 -8.96
N ASP A 24 -11.81 -2.62 -8.13
CA ASP A 24 -10.47 -3.00 -8.52
C ASP A 24 -10.44 -4.50 -8.87
N SER A 25 -10.64 -4.82 -10.14
CA SER A 25 -10.76 -6.20 -10.61
C SER A 25 -9.48 -7.01 -10.40
N VAL A 26 -8.33 -6.33 -10.40
CA VAL A 26 -7.02 -6.97 -10.30
C VAL A 26 -6.11 -6.04 -9.52
N SER A 27 -5.98 -6.28 -8.23
CA SER A 27 -5.02 -5.56 -7.39
C SER A 27 -3.60 -6.03 -7.69
N GLY A 28 -2.76 -5.11 -8.08
CA GLY A 28 -1.31 -5.28 -8.18
C GLY A 28 -0.78 -5.67 -9.54
N TRP A 29 -0.59 -6.96 -9.78
CA TRP A 29 0.18 -7.45 -10.93
C TRP A 29 -0.73 -8.11 -11.97
N ASN A 30 -0.20 -8.32 -13.19
CA ASN A 30 -0.89 -9.09 -14.23
C ASN A 30 -2.32 -8.61 -14.55
N ASP A 31 -2.50 -7.37 -14.84
CA ASP A 31 -3.75 -6.64 -15.08
C ASP A 31 -4.63 -7.28 -16.20
N GLN A 32 -5.11 -8.49 -15.97
CA GLN A 32 -5.97 -9.22 -16.91
C GLN A 32 -7.37 -8.60 -17.00
N GLY A 33 -7.85 -8.00 -15.92
CA GLY A 33 -9.15 -7.35 -15.84
C GLY A 33 -9.20 -5.91 -16.37
N LYS A 34 -8.20 -5.43 -17.13
CA LYS A 34 -8.05 -4.02 -17.52
C LYS A 34 -9.27 -3.40 -18.19
N ASN A 35 -10.06 -4.17 -18.91
CA ASN A 35 -11.24 -3.69 -19.62
C ASN A 35 -12.50 -3.64 -18.74
N SER A 36 -12.46 -4.19 -17.53
CA SER A 36 -13.59 -4.23 -16.59
C SER A 36 -13.32 -3.49 -15.30
N SER A 37 -12.05 -3.28 -14.94
CA SER A 37 -11.63 -2.58 -13.73
C SER A 37 -11.82 -1.08 -13.82
N ASP A 38 -12.31 -0.46 -12.76
CA ASP A 38 -12.37 0.99 -12.64
C ASP A 38 -11.00 1.58 -12.30
N LEU A 39 -10.13 0.78 -11.69
CA LEU A 39 -8.82 1.19 -11.22
C LEU A 39 -7.68 0.54 -12.01
N LYS A 40 -6.58 1.27 -12.11
CA LYS A 40 -5.26 0.76 -12.51
C LYS A 40 -4.40 0.65 -11.28
N SER A 41 -4.40 -0.49 -10.63
CA SER A 41 -3.64 -0.69 -9.41
C SER A 41 -2.27 -1.33 -9.62
N ARG A 42 -1.36 -1.04 -8.70
CA ARG A 42 0.00 -1.55 -8.68
C ARG A 42 0.46 -1.87 -7.26
N HIS A 43 1.27 -2.95 -7.14
CA HIS A 43 2.06 -3.27 -5.95
C HIS A 43 3.53 -2.92 -6.22
N ILE A 44 4.11 -2.03 -5.41
CA ILE A 44 5.50 -1.61 -5.58
C ILE A 44 6.21 -1.56 -4.22
N TYR A 45 7.20 -2.42 -4.03
CA TYR A 45 7.93 -2.52 -2.78
C TYR A 45 9.40 -2.13 -2.89
N PHE A 46 10.20 -2.86 -3.66
CA PHE A 46 11.66 -2.69 -3.71
C PHE A 46 12.12 -1.67 -4.75
N LYS A 47 11.26 -1.31 -5.68
CA LYS A 47 11.61 -0.45 -6.81
C LYS A 47 11.21 0.99 -6.53
N PRO A 48 11.96 1.98 -7.07
CA PRO A 48 11.51 3.36 -7.04
C PRO A 48 10.15 3.52 -7.70
N ILE A 49 9.27 4.28 -7.06
CA ILE A 49 7.97 4.65 -7.61
C ILE A 49 8.18 5.93 -8.43
N THR A 50 8.45 5.80 -9.73
CA THR A 50 8.95 6.93 -10.54
C THR A 50 7.99 7.47 -11.59
N LYS A 51 7.04 6.67 -12.06
CA LYS A 51 6.13 7.10 -13.15
C LYS A 51 4.72 6.59 -12.96
N PRO A 52 3.71 7.45 -13.15
CA PRO A 52 2.35 6.99 -13.40
C PRO A 52 2.31 6.31 -14.78
N PHE A 53 1.45 5.31 -14.89
CA PHE A 53 1.19 4.68 -16.18
C PHE A 53 0.18 5.53 -16.95
N ARG A 54 0.34 5.58 -18.28
CA ARG A 54 -0.71 6.11 -19.15
C ARG A 54 -1.83 5.07 -19.22
N ASP A 55 -2.93 5.37 -18.56
CA ASP A 55 -4.15 4.57 -18.56
C ASP A 55 -5.34 5.54 -18.46
N LYS A 56 -6.52 5.12 -18.87
CA LYS A 56 -7.74 5.91 -18.71
C LYS A 56 -8.37 5.74 -17.33
N ARG A 57 -7.98 4.68 -16.62
CA ARG A 57 -8.43 4.37 -15.26
C ARG A 57 -7.66 5.20 -14.24
N CYS A 58 -8.27 5.39 -13.06
CA CYS A 58 -7.58 6.00 -11.93
C CYS A 58 -6.37 5.16 -11.51
N TYR A 59 -5.21 5.78 -11.40
CA TYR A 59 -3.99 5.11 -10.96
C TYR A 59 -3.95 5.00 -9.45
N VAL A 60 -3.74 3.78 -8.93
CA VAL A 60 -3.71 3.47 -7.50
C VAL A 60 -2.48 2.62 -7.17
N LEU A 61 -1.78 2.99 -6.11
CA LEU A 61 -0.84 2.09 -5.45
C LEU A 61 -1.62 1.30 -4.39
N SER A 62 -2.15 0.15 -4.78
CA SER A 62 -2.95 -0.69 -3.90
C SER A 62 -2.12 -1.43 -2.85
N GLU A 63 -0.79 -1.50 -3.03
CA GLU A 63 0.17 -1.88 -2.01
C GLU A 63 1.52 -1.23 -2.26
N PHE A 64 2.15 -0.71 -1.21
CA PHE A 64 3.51 -0.18 -1.27
C PHE A 64 4.13 -0.06 0.12
N GLY A 65 5.44 0.14 0.17
CA GLY A 65 6.20 0.35 1.40
C GLY A 65 6.67 -0.96 2.03
N GLY A 66 5.83 -1.56 2.88
CA GLY A 66 6.17 -2.82 3.55
C GLY A 66 7.40 -2.73 4.46
N TYR A 67 7.63 -1.57 5.09
CA TYR A 67 8.80 -1.33 5.92
C TYR A 67 8.63 -1.97 7.30
N SER A 68 9.58 -2.81 7.66
CA SER A 68 9.53 -3.69 8.82
C SER A 68 10.44 -3.20 9.93
N LEU A 69 9.98 -3.36 11.16
CA LEU A 69 10.76 -3.15 12.36
C LEU A 69 10.46 -4.27 13.37
N PRO A 70 11.44 -5.14 13.68
CA PRO A 70 11.33 -6.05 14.80
C PRO A 70 11.10 -5.28 16.10
N THR A 71 10.09 -5.66 16.85
CA THR A 71 9.73 -5.02 18.12
C THR A 71 9.72 -6.09 19.20
N GLU A 72 10.76 -6.10 20.03
CA GLU A 72 10.97 -7.09 21.06
C GLU A 72 9.74 -7.25 21.97
N ASN A 73 9.40 -8.48 22.32
CA ASN A 73 8.20 -8.86 23.09
C ASN A 73 6.84 -8.52 22.46
N HIS A 74 6.82 -8.02 21.22
CA HIS A 74 5.62 -7.65 20.50
C HIS A 74 5.58 -8.23 19.07
N MET A 75 6.28 -9.32 18.84
CA MET A 75 6.24 -10.09 17.60
C MET A 75 5.48 -11.38 17.81
N TYR A 76 4.72 -11.82 16.82
CA TYR A 76 4.05 -13.12 16.82
C TYR A 76 5.08 -14.27 16.89
N SER A 77 6.13 -14.19 16.05
CA SER A 77 7.23 -15.14 16.04
C SER A 77 8.57 -14.38 16.07
N PRO A 78 9.37 -14.47 17.12
CA PRO A 78 10.67 -13.81 17.17
C PRO A 78 11.70 -14.45 16.23
N ASP A 79 11.55 -15.75 15.91
CA ASP A 79 12.52 -16.52 15.11
C ASP A 79 12.25 -16.47 13.62
N LYS A 80 11.04 -16.09 13.22
CA LYS A 80 10.63 -15.99 11.83
C LYS A 80 10.03 -14.63 11.57
N ILE A 81 10.73 -13.81 10.80
CA ILE A 81 10.25 -12.48 10.42
C ILE A 81 10.23 -12.37 8.91
N PHE A 82 9.17 -11.75 8.40
CA PHE A 82 9.05 -11.37 7.01
C PHE A 82 8.77 -9.87 6.88
N GLY A 83 9.22 -9.31 5.79
CA GLY A 83 8.94 -7.94 5.38
C GLY A 83 9.86 -7.50 4.26
N TYR A 84 9.44 -6.47 3.53
CA TYR A 84 10.14 -6.09 2.30
C TYR A 84 11.44 -5.34 2.58
N ARG A 85 11.44 -4.43 3.55
CA ARG A 85 12.63 -3.68 3.97
C ARG A 85 12.70 -3.62 5.49
N VAL A 86 13.70 -4.28 6.05
CA VAL A 86 13.85 -4.37 7.50
C VAL A 86 14.73 -3.22 8.00
N TYR A 87 14.21 -2.44 8.93
CA TYR A 87 14.92 -1.45 9.71
C TYR A 87 15.23 -2.02 11.09
N ARG A 88 16.28 -1.52 11.71
CA ARG A 88 16.72 -1.97 13.05
C ARG A 88 16.47 -0.93 14.14
N LYS A 89 16.10 0.29 13.76
CA LYS A 89 15.87 1.40 14.70
C LYS A 89 14.63 2.18 14.30
N PRO A 90 13.78 2.57 15.26
CA PRO A 90 12.57 3.37 14.99
C PRO A 90 12.86 4.66 14.22
N GLU A 91 13.97 5.35 14.53
CA GLU A 91 14.32 6.61 13.89
C GLU A 91 14.64 6.43 12.41
N THR A 92 15.32 5.33 12.06
CA THR A 92 15.65 5.02 10.68
C THR A 92 14.42 4.55 9.88
N LEU A 93 13.52 3.82 10.54
CA LEU A 93 12.21 3.47 9.97
C LEU A 93 11.40 4.73 9.68
N ALA A 94 11.24 5.62 10.67
CA ALA A 94 10.50 6.87 10.54
C ALA A 94 11.06 7.75 9.41
N LYS A 95 12.39 7.90 9.34
CA LYS A 95 13.06 8.62 8.25
C LYS A 95 12.82 7.97 6.89
N GLY A 96 12.88 6.64 6.82
CA GLY A 96 12.59 5.90 5.60
C GLY A 96 11.16 6.11 5.12
N PHE A 97 10.19 6.01 6.02
CA PHE A 97 8.77 6.23 5.74
C PHE A 97 8.51 7.67 5.25
N LYS A 98 9.02 8.67 5.97
CA LYS A 98 8.92 10.08 5.57
C LYS A 98 9.49 10.30 4.16
N ASN A 99 10.68 9.79 3.89
CA ASN A 99 11.30 9.89 2.56
C ASN A 99 10.48 9.21 1.46
N LEU A 100 9.85 8.06 1.76
CA LEU A 100 9.00 7.36 0.81
C LEU A 100 7.82 8.26 0.39
N TYR A 101 7.16 8.89 1.35
CA TYR A 101 6.04 9.79 1.06
C TYR A 101 6.48 11.06 0.34
N GLU A 102 7.45 11.79 0.88
CA GLU A 102 7.88 13.08 0.33
C GLU A 102 8.55 12.97 -1.04
N LYS A 103 9.36 11.92 -1.25
CA LYS A 103 10.18 11.79 -2.47
C LYS A 103 9.57 10.89 -3.55
N SER A 104 8.63 10.02 -3.19
CA SER A 104 8.08 9.06 -4.13
C SER A 104 6.56 9.20 -4.32
N ILE A 105 5.78 9.39 -3.25
CA ILE A 105 4.33 9.44 -3.32
C ILE A 105 3.83 10.83 -3.70
N MET A 106 4.19 11.86 -2.94
CA MET A 106 3.69 13.22 -3.15
C MET A 106 3.95 13.75 -4.57
N PRO A 107 5.14 13.54 -5.18
CA PRO A 107 5.38 13.98 -6.55
C PRO A 107 4.53 13.25 -7.62
N LEU A 108 3.90 12.13 -7.27
CA LEU A 108 3.04 11.38 -8.18
C LEU A 108 1.59 11.86 -8.16
N ILE A 109 1.16 12.59 -7.12
CA ILE A 109 -0.20 13.14 -7.03
C ILE A 109 -0.46 14.05 -8.23
N ASP A 110 0.43 14.99 -8.49
CA ASP A 110 0.35 15.91 -9.65
C ASP A 110 0.48 15.19 -11.01
N ARG A 111 0.81 13.89 -11.00
CA ARG A 111 0.94 13.03 -12.19
C ARG A 111 -0.18 12.00 -12.31
N GLY A 112 -1.25 12.12 -11.51
CA GLY A 112 -2.43 11.30 -11.59
C GLY A 112 -2.50 10.11 -10.65
N LEU A 113 -1.64 10.05 -9.60
CA LEU A 113 -1.82 9.10 -8.52
C LEU A 113 -3.04 9.51 -7.70
N SER A 114 -4.07 8.66 -7.71
CA SER A 114 -5.38 8.97 -7.13
C SER A 114 -5.61 8.38 -5.75
N ALA A 115 -4.93 7.27 -5.43
CA ALA A 115 -4.99 6.65 -4.10
C ALA A 115 -3.75 5.83 -3.79
N THR A 116 -3.48 5.64 -2.50
CA THR A 116 -2.40 4.79 -2.00
C THR A 116 -2.83 4.00 -0.78
N ILE A 117 -2.40 2.75 -0.68
CA ILE A 117 -2.62 1.88 0.48
C ILE A 117 -1.26 1.38 0.94
N TYR A 118 -0.82 1.89 2.08
CA TYR A 118 0.44 1.45 2.69
C TYR A 118 0.29 0.03 3.28
N THR A 119 1.26 -0.81 3.03
CA THR A 119 1.33 -2.17 3.57
C THR A 119 2.19 -2.17 4.83
N GLN A 120 1.60 -2.30 6.08
CA GLN A 120 0.17 -2.46 6.35
C GLN A 120 -0.20 -1.79 7.68
N VAL A 121 -1.44 -1.89 8.13
CA VAL A 121 -1.89 -1.24 9.39
C VAL A 121 -1.28 -1.94 10.60
N SER A 122 -1.36 -3.26 10.69
CA SER A 122 -0.79 -4.04 11.80
C SER A 122 0.05 -5.20 11.28
N ASP A 123 1.02 -5.62 12.09
CA ASP A 123 1.71 -6.88 11.83
C ASP A 123 0.71 -8.04 11.80
N VAL A 124 0.99 -9.03 10.96
CA VAL A 124 0.19 -10.25 10.81
C VAL A 124 1.14 -11.44 10.81
N GLU A 125 1.02 -12.30 11.81
CA GLU A 125 1.90 -13.45 11.98
C GLU A 125 3.39 -13.06 11.90
N GLU A 126 4.18 -13.69 11.03
CA GLU A 126 5.59 -13.38 10.81
C GLU A 126 5.83 -12.08 10.04
N GLU A 127 4.80 -11.50 9.44
CA GLU A 127 4.90 -10.27 8.63
C GLU A 127 4.89 -9.04 9.53
N ILE A 128 6.07 -8.44 9.74
CA ILE A 128 6.31 -7.38 10.71
C ILE A 128 6.44 -5.98 10.08
N ASN A 129 5.69 -5.68 9.06
CA ASN A 129 5.68 -4.41 8.34
C ASN A 129 4.48 -3.50 8.67
N GLY A 130 3.75 -3.82 9.73
CA GLY A 130 2.65 -3.00 10.21
C GLY A 130 3.09 -1.65 10.77
N LEU A 131 2.17 -0.68 10.77
CA LEU A 131 2.33 0.57 11.51
C LEU A 131 2.28 0.34 13.01
N ILE A 132 1.58 -0.72 13.43
CA ILE A 132 1.46 -1.19 14.81
C ILE A 132 1.82 -2.67 14.90
N THR A 133 2.21 -3.12 16.09
CA THR A 133 2.51 -4.53 16.36
C THR A 133 1.26 -5.42 16.26
N TYR A 134 1.45 -6.76 16.10
CA TYR A 134 0.36 -7.73 15.95
C TYR A 134 -0.60 -7.72 17.16
N ASP A 135 -0.07 -7.49 18.36
CA ASP A 135 -0.83 -7.39 19.62
C ASP A 135 -1.44 -5.99 19.84
N ARG A 136 -1.17 -5.05 18.92
CA ARG A 136 -1.64 -3.65 18.89
C ARG A 136 -1.18 -2.78 20.05
N LYS A 137 -0.16 -3.22 20.80
CA LYS A 137 0.33 -2.49 21.97
C LYS A 137 1.36 -1.41 21.63
N VAL A 138 2.09 -1.56 20.53
CA VAL A 138 3.14 -0.61 20.14
C VAL A 138 2.84 -0.01 18.78
N VAL A 139 2.83 1.32 18.71
CA VAL A 139 2.85 2.08 17.47
C VAL A 139 4.30 2.30 17.07
N LYS A 140 4.70 1.79 15.91
CA LYS A 140 6.10 1.80 15.46
C LYS A 140 6.56 3.13 14.87
N PHE A 141 5.65 4.03 14.58
CA PHE A 141 5.90 5.31 13.92
C PHE A 141 5.48 6.49 14.79
N PRO A 142 6.17 7.63 14.73
CA PRO A 142 5.70 8.85 15.36
C PRO A 142 4.34 9.28 14.76
N ILE A 143 3.28 9.26 15.57
CA ILE A 143 1.91 9.51 15.12
C ILE A 143 1.78 10.87 14.44
N ASP A 144 2.36 11.92 15.04
CA ASP A 144 2.28 13.29 14.49
C ASP A 144 2.98 13.41 13.14
N MET A 145 4.05 12.65 12.90
CA MET A 145 4.71 12.60 11.60
C MET A 145 3.77 12.00 10.55
N VAL A 146 3.11 10.87 10.87
CA VAL A 146 2.17 10.20 9.95
C VAL A 146 0.98 11.11 9.66
N LYS A 147 0.40 11.76 10.67
CA LYS A 147 -0.69 12.74 10.49
C LYS A 147 -0.29 13.86 9.55
N LYS A 148 0.85 14.51 9.80
CA LYS A 148 1.37 15.60 8.94
C LYS A 148 1.61 15.17 7.50
N LEU A 149 2.10 13.94 7.28
CA LEU A 149 2.26 13.41 5.92
C LEU A 149 0.91 13.20 5.26
N ASN A 150 -0.06 12.60 5.95
CA ASN A 150 -1.40 12.36 5.42
C ASN A 150 -2.15 13.66 5.09
N GLU A 151 -1.98 14.72 5.89
CA GLU A 151 -2.57 16.05 5.62
C GLU A 151 -2.06 16.67 4.32
N GLN A 152 -0.88 16.28 3.86
CA GLN A 152 -0.28 16.74 2.60
C GLN A 152 -0.71 15.93 1.38
N LEU A 153 -1.35 14.76 1.59
CA LEU A 153 -1.85 13.89 0.52
C LEU A 153 -3.21 14.39 0.00
N LYS A 154 -3.25 15.61 -0.48
CA LYS A 154 -4.47 16.20 -1.05
C LYS A 154 -4.28 16.40 -2.54
N ILE A 155 -5.32 16.05 -3.31
CA ILE A 155 -5.41 16.49 -4.71
C ILE A 155 -5.58 18.01 -4.66
N LYS A 156 -4.75 18.72 -5.37
CA LYS A 156 -4.91 20.16 -5.53
C LYS A 156 -6.04 20.39 -6.52
N ASP A 157 -7.00 21.20 -6.12
CA ASP A 157 -8.09 21.69 -7.00
C ASP A 157 -7.51 22.50 -8.19
#